data_a0f251bca69183135fa802921d8a5d13
#
_entry.id   a0f251bca69183135fa802921d8a5d13
#
_cell.length_a   1.000
_cell.length_b   1.000
_cell.length_c   1.000
_cell.angle_alpha   90.00
_cell.angle_beta   90.00
_cell.angle_gamma   90.00
#
_symmetry.space_group_name_H-M   'P 1'
#
loop_
_entity.id
_entity.type
_entity.pdbx_description
1 polymer ?
#
loop_
_entity_poly.entity_id
_entity_poly.type
_entity_poly.pdbx_seq_one_letter_code
_entity_poly.pdbx_strand_id
1 'polypeptide(L)'
;MVEATVALHRVFDSPHDRIVFDVSHQSYVHKMLTGRAAAYLDTNRFGDVTGFTNPDESDHDQFVLGHTGTSISLACGLAKTRNMEGPDSGIGNVVAVIGDGSLSSGVAFEGLNNAAEQGGNLIIILNDNEMSIAGDFGGMYGTLARLRALGAALYNRTYSTHSDWITVMWSMGKLMWMRW
;
A
#
# COMPACT_ATOMS: atom_id res chain seq x y z
N MET A 1 -6.40 7.67 -3.13
CA MET A 1 -5.44 7.43 -2.02
C MET A 1 -5.84 8.07 -0.68
N VAL A 2 -6.51 9.23 -0.66
CA VAL A 2 -6.90 9.90 0.61
C VAL A 2 -7.76 8.98 1.47
N GLU A 3 -8.85 8.49 0.94
CA GLU A 3 -9.82 7.63 1.63
C GLU A 3 -9.16 6.33 2.09
N ALA A 4 -8.35 5.72 1.21
CA ALA A 4 -7.63 4.49 1.53
C ALA A 4 -6.66 4.70 2.71
N THR A 5 -5.91 5.81 2.70
CA THR A 5 -4.97 6.13 3.78
C THR A 5 -5.69 6.41 5.10
N VAL A 6 -6.80 7.16 5.07
CA VAL A 6 -7.64 7.39 6.27
C VAL A 6 -8.18 6.07 6.82
N ALA A 7 -8.64 5.17 5.95
CA ALA A 7 -9.13 3.87 6.36
C ALA A 7 -8.03 3.00 6.98
N LEU A 8 -6.85 3.00 6.38
CA LEU A 8 -5.69 2.28 6.95
C LEU A 8 -5.40 2.74 8.37
N HIS A 9 -5.34 4.05 8.60
CA HIS A 9 -5.11 4.60 9.93
C HIS A 9 -6.29 4.44 10.91
N ARG A 10 -7.48 4.07 10.42
CA ARG A 10 -8.61 3.68 11.28
C ARG A 10 -8.54 2.21 11.72
N VAL A 11 -7.92 1.36 10.92
CA VAL A 11 -7.90 -0.09 11.13
C VAL A 11 -6.60 -0.55 11.76
N PHE A 12 -5.48 0.06 11.35
CA PHE A 12 -4.12 -0.32 11.76
C PHE A 12 -3.53 0.70 12.72
N ASP A 13 -2.90 0.22 13.78
CA ASP A 13 -2.26 1.01 14.84
C ASP A 13 -0.79 1.32 14.47
N SER A 14 -0.59 2.31 13.59
CA SER A 14 0.76 2.78 13.25
C SER A 14 1.35 3.62 14.40
N PRO A 15 2.64 3.46 14.77
CA PRO A 15 3.71 2.75 14.08
C PRO A 15 3.84 1.27 14.45
N HIS A 16 3.06 0.71 15.38
CA HIS A 16 3.12 -0.72 15.72
C HIS A 16 2.80 -1.58 14.50
N ASP A 17 1.68 -1.30 13.81
CA ASP A 17 1.41 -1.84 12.49
C ASP A 17 2.23 -1.05 11.45
N ARG A 18 2.97 -1.76 10.60
CA ARG A 18 3.89 -1.16 9.64
C ARG A 18 3.20 -0.96 8.29
N ILE A 19 3.13 0.28 7.83
CA ILE A 19 2.54 0.62 6.53
C ILE A 19 3.63 1.12 5.60
N VAL A 20 3.83 0.44 4.46
CA VAL A 20 4.84 0.77 3.46
C VAL A 20 4.13 1.25 2.19
N PHE A 21 4.29 2.53 1.86
CA PHE A 21 3.72 3.12 0.64
C PHE A 21 4.73 3.02 -0.51
N ASP A 22 4.34 2.39 -1.62
CA ASP A 22 5.20 2.31 -2.81
C ASP A 22 5.49 3.71 -3.37
N VAL A 23 6.72 3.94 -3.83
CA VAL A 23 7.24 5.26 -4.21
C VAL A 23 7.14 6.29 -3.08
N SER A 24 6.11 6.21 -2.26
CA SER A 24 5.72 7.11 -1.17
C SER A 24 5.37 8.56 -1.57
N HIS A 25 5.31 8.87 -2.87
CA HIS A 25 4.92 10.20 -3.37
C HIS A 25 3.48 10.59 -3.04
N GLN A 26 2.62 9.64 -2.67
CA GLN A 26 1.23 9.87 -2.24
C GLN A 26 1.04 9.70 -0.73
N SER A 27 2.12 9.79 0.05
CA SER A 27 2.08 9.63 1.51
C SER A 27 1.66 10.90 2.27
N TYR A 28 1.20 11.95 1.60
CA TYR A 28 0.82 13.23 2.26
C TYR A 28 -0.22 13.05 3.35
N VAL A 29 -1.28 12.29 3.07
CA VAL A 29 -2.34 12.02 4.06
C VAL A 29 -1.80 11.24 5.24
N HIS A 30 -0.93 10.25 5.01
CA HIS A 30 -0.23 9.53 6.05
C HIS A 30 0.60 10.49 6.93
N LYS A 31 1.39 11.37 6.32
CA LYS A 31 2.18 12.37 7.04
C LYS A 31 1.29 13.33 7.85
N MET A 32 0.17 13.78 7.28
CA MET A 32 -0.79 14.64 8.00
C MET A 32 -1.39 13.94 9.21
N LEU A 33 -1.81 12.68 9.07
CA LEU A 33 -2.41 11.89 10.15
C LEU A 33 -1.41 11.50 11.24
N THR A 34 -0.12 11.50 10.92
CA THR A 34 0.98 11.14 11.84
C THR A 34 1.73 12.36 12.38
N GLY A 35 1.04 13.49 12.52
CA GLY A 35 1.53 14.67 13.25
C GLY A 35 2.19 15.75 12.41
N ARG A 36 2.33 15.57 11.09
CA ARG A 36 3.02 16.51 10.19
C ARG A 36 2.06 17.41 9.39
N ALA A 37 0.79 17.51 9.78
CA ALA A 37 -0.21 18.31 9.08
C ALA A 37 0.19 19.79 8.96
N ALA A 38 0.86 20.34 9.95
CA ALA A 38 1.25 21.75 9.96
C ALA A 38 2.18 22.11 8.78
N ALA A 39 3.02 21.18 8.30
CA ALA A 39 3.88 21.40 7.14
C ALA A 39 3.11 21.58 5.83
N TYR A 40 1.86 21.13 5.76
CA TYR A 40 0.99 21.28 4.58
C TYR A 40 -0.02 22.42 4.72
N LEU A 41 -0.26 22.88 5.94
CA LEU A 41 -1.22 23.95 6.22
C LEU A 41 -0.56 25.32 6.33
N ASP A 42 0.74 25.37 6.65
CA ASP A 42 1.54 26.60 6.76
C ASP A 42 2.69 26.55 5.75
N THR A 43 2.67 27.45 4.77
CA THR A 43 3.68 27.53 3.72
C THR A 43 5.10 27.76 4.25
N ASN A 44 5.25 28.40 5.42
CA ASN A 44 6.56 28.61 6.05
C ASN A 44 7.15 27.31 6.62
N ARG A 45 6.32 26.30 6.81
CA ARG A 45 6.69 24.99 7.34
C ARG A 45 6.78 23.88 6.31
N PHE A 46 6.57 24.22 5.04
CA PHE A 46 6.62 23.22 3.95
C PHE A 46 7.98 22.52 3.86
N GLY A 47 9.06 23.20 4.27
CA GLY A 47 10.40 22.62 4.35
C GLY A 47 10.65 21.64 5.51
N ASP A 48 9.70 21.53 6.45
CA ASP A 48 9.83 20.63 7.61
C ASP A 48 9.65 19.14 7.25
N VAL A 49 9.18 18.85 6.05
CA VAL A 49 8.92 17.50 5.55
C VAL A 49 9.49 17.29 4.15
N THR A 50 9.89 16.07 3.86
CA THR A 50 10.26 15.65 2.49
C THR A 50 9.02 15.22 1.71
N GLY A 51 9.15 15.11 0.38
CA GLY A 51 8.08 14.64 -0.50
C GLY A 51 7.81 13.13 -0.41
N PHE A 52 8.67 12.37 0.28
CA PHE A 52 8.63 10.92 0.43
C PHE A 52 8.59 10.54 1.91
N THR A 53 8.27 9.27 2.21
CA THR A 53 8.43 8.76 3.58
C THR A 53 9.90 8.84 4.01
N ASN A 54 10.12 9.23 5.26
CA ASN A 54 11.45 9.36 5.83
C ASN A 54 11.43 9.04 7.34
N PRO A 55 12.11 7.97 7.77
CA PRO A 55 12.21 7.60 9.20
C PRO A 55 12.82 8.70 10.08
N ASP A 56 13.63 9.60 9.53
CA ASP A 56 14.18 10.71 10.30
C ASP A 56 13.11 11.77 10.65
N GLU A 57 11.97 11.75 9.97
CA GLU A 57 10.84 12.64 10.25
C GLU A 57 9.86 12.06 11.27
N SER A 58 9.68 10.74 11.26
CA SER A 58 8.64 10.09 12.07
C SER A 58 8.84 8.57 12.15
N ASP A 59 8.59 8.00 13.33
CA ASP A 59 8.58 6.54 13.56
C ASP A 59 7.49 5.82 12.75
N HIS A 60 6.52 6.55 12.22
CA HIS A 60 5.49 6.00 11.34
C HIS A 60 6.01 5.69 9.94
N ASP A 61 7.11 6.30 9.52
CA ASP A 61 7.75 6.08 8.22
C ASP A 61 8.80 4.97 8.36
N GLN A 62 8.68 3.90 7.57
CA GLN A 62 9.55 2.73 7.73
C GLN A 62 10.84 2.80 6.92
N PHE A 63 10.79 3.51 5.78
CA PHE A 63 11.90 3.59 4.82
C PHE A 63 11.91 4.95 4.14
N VAL A 64 13.08 5.38 3.70
CA VAL A 64 13.20 6.44 2.69
C VAL A 64 12.90 5.80 1.34
N LEU A 65 11.72 6.09 0.78
CA LEU A 65 11.28 5.49 -0.48
C LEU A 65 11.14 6.55 -1.58
N GLY A 66 11.38 6.13 -2.81
CA GLY A 66 11.23 6.93 -4.02
C GLY A 66 11.21 6.05 -5.26
N HIS A 67 11.60 4.77 -5.14
CA HIS A 67 11.59 3.81 -6.25
C HIS A 67 10.29 3.03 -6.35
N THR A 68 9.78 2.88 -7.59
CA THR A 68 8.59 2.08 -7.90
C THR A 68 8.82 0.59 -7.68
N GLY A 69 7.78 -0.12 -7.22
CA GLY A 69 7.74 -1.57 -7.15
C GLY A 69 8.49 -2.19 -5.96
N THR A 70 9.01 -1.38 -5.03
CA THR A 70 9.86 -1.88 -3.93
C THR A 70 9.10 -2.17 -2.64
N SER A 71 7.89 -1.61 -2.47
CA SER A 71 7.13 -1.70 -1.21
C SER A 71 6.86 -3.13 -0.77
N ILE A 72 6.52 -4.02 -1.69
CA ILE A 72 6.18 -5.42 -1.37
C ILE A 72 7.41 -6.14 -0.81
N SER A 73 8.57 -6.01 -1.48
CA SER A 73 9.81 -6.65 -1.02
C SER A 73 10.26 -6.13 0.34
N LEU A 74 10.14 -4.83 0.59
CA LEU A 74 10.44 -4.21 1.88
C LEU A 74 9.49 -4.69 2.98
N ALA A 75 8.20 -4.75 2.66
CA ALA A 75 7.19 -5.28 3.58
C ALA A 75 7.39 -6.78 3.87
N CYS A 76 7.85 -7.57 2.90
CA CYS A 76 8.28 -8.96 3.13
C CYS A 76 9.41 -9.03 4.16
N GLY A 77 10.39 -8.12 4.08
CA GLY A 77 11.46 -8.03 5.06
C GLY A 77 10.93 -7.78 6.49
N LEU A 78 10.05 -6.78 6.66
CA LEU A 78 9.42 -6.49 7.95
C LEU A 78 8.59 -7.68 8.48
N ALA A 79 7.79 -8.31 7.62
CA ALA A 79 7.00 -9.49 7.99
C ALA A 79 7.90 -10.66 8.38
N LYS A 80 9.04 -10.83 7.70
CA LYS A 80 10.04 -11.85 8.02
C LYS A 80 10.67 -11.59 9.39
N THR A 81 11.09 -10.36 9.67
CA THR A 81 11.63 -9.94 10.99
C THR A 81 10.62 -10.26 12.09
N ARG A 82 9.36 -9.81 11.93
CA ARG A 82 8.30 -10.13 12.88
C ARG A 82 8.17 -11.62 13.15
N ASN A 83 8.17 -12.43 12.09
CA ASN A 83 7.99 -13.87 12.24
C ASN A 83 9.20 -14.56 12.89
N MET A 84 10.40 -14.03 12.70
CA MET A 84 11.64 -14.56 13.30
C MET A 84 11.79 -14.18 14.77
N GLU A 85 11.45 -12.95 15.12
CA GLU A 85 11.59 -12.42 16.47
C GLU A 85 10.33 -12.66 17.33
N GLY A 86 9.21 -13.00 16.70
CA GLY A 86 7.96 -13.25 17.39
C GLY A 86 7.40 -11.99 18.08
N PRO A 87 6.77 -12.15 19.26
CA PRO A 87 6.17 -11.02 19.99
C PRO A 87 7.16 -9.91 20.38
N ASP A 88 8.43 -10.26 20.50
CA ASP A 88 9.49 -9.32 20.91
C ASP A 88 9.90 -8.35 19.78
N SER A 89 9.47 -8.60 18.54
CA SER A 89 9.77 -7.75 17.38
C SER A 89 9.20 -6.34 17.50
N GLY A 90 8.14 -6.15 18.29
CA GLY A 90 7.39 -4.89 18.34
C GLY A 90 6.66 -4.57 17.01
N ILE A 91 6.57 -5.50 16.07
CA ILE A 91 5.93 -5.36 14.76
C ILE A 91 4.58 -6.08 14.77
N GLY A 92 3.50 -5.33 14.58
CA GLY A 92 2.16 -5.85 14.39
C GLY A 92 1.90 -6.34 12.96
N ASN A 93 0.80 -5.90 12.38
CA ASN A 93 0.51 -6.17 10.98
C ASN A 93 1.49 -5.42 10.06
N VAL A 94 1.74 -6.01 8.89
CA VAL A 94 2.55 -5.36 7.86
C VAL A 94 1.71 -5.18 6.62
N VAL A 95 1.62 -3.95 6.15
CA VAL A 95 0.79 -3.53 5.01
C VAL A 95 1.68 -2.90 3.95
N ALA A 96 1.66 -3.42 2.72
CA ALA A 96 2.25 -2.79 1.54
C ALA A 96 1.14 -2.16 0.70
N VAL A 97 1.31 -0.89 0.34
CA VAL A 97 0.40 -0.17 -0.56
C VAL A 97 1.13 0.09 -1.86
N ILE A 98 0.62 -0.41 -2.97
CA ILE A 98 1.22 -0.29 -4.29
C ILE A 98 0.18 0.13 -5.33
N GLY A 99 0.58 1.00 -6.26
CA GLY A 99 -0.24 1.37 -7.40
C GLY A 99 -0.10 0.38 -8.57
N ASP A 100 -1.08 0.39 -9.47
CA ASP A 100 -1.10 -0.42 -10.69
C ASP A 100 0.12 -0.17 -11.59
N GLY A 101 0.52 1.09 -11.78
CA GLY A 101 1.72 1.44 -12.53
C GLY A 101 3.00 0.86 -11.92
N SER A 102 3.14 0.91 -10.59
CA SER A 102 4.29 0.36 -9.87
C SER A 102 4.29 -1.18 -9.86
N LEU A 103 3.11 -1.79 -9.86
CA LEU A 103 2.97 -3.25 -9.86
C LEU A 103 3.54 -3.88 -11.13
N SER A 104 3.66 -3.14 -12.24
CA SER A 104 4.27 -3.62 -13.49
C SER A 104 5.77 -3.86 -13.40
N SER A 105 6.44 -3.44 -12.32
CA SER A 105 7.89 -3.63 -12.16
C SER A 105 8.23 -5.09 -11.86
N GLY A 106 9.38 -5.57 -12.39
CA GLY A 106 9.89 -6.92 -12.10
C GLY A 106 10.12 -7.16 -10.61
N VAL A 107 10.59 -6.13 -9.88
CA VAL A 107 10.81 -6.21 -8.42
C VAL A 107 9.51 -6.44 -7.66
N ALA A 108 8.40 -5.83 -8.11
CA ALA A 108 7.08 -6.06 -7.50
C ALA A 108 6.61 -7.51 -7.71
N PHE A 109 6.82 -8.08 -8.90
CA PHE A 109 6.51 -9.48 -9.18
C PHE A 109 7.34 -10.45 -8.34
N GLU A 110 8.63 -10.19 -8.21
CA GLU A 110 9.50 -10.98 -7.34
C GLU A 110 9.07 -10.86 -5.87
N GLY A 111 8.73 -9.65 -5.43
CA GLY A 111 8.16 -9.41 -4.10
C GLY A 111 6.87 -10.19 -3.86
N LEU A 112 5.95 -10.23 -4.82
CA LEU A 112 4.72 -11.01 -4.75
C LEU A 112 5.00 -12.52 -4.67
N ASN A 113 5.91 -13.02 -5.48
CA ASN A 113 6.32 -14.44 -5.46
C ASN A 113 6.89 -14.82 -4.11
N ASN A 114 7.75 -13.97 -3.54
CA ASN A 114 8.34 -14.18 -2.24
C ASN A 114 7.29 -14.08 -1.10
N ALA A 115 6.39 -13.12 -1.17
CA ALA A 115 5.30 -12.96 -0.20
C ALA A 115 4.40 -14.20 -0.14
N ALA A 116 4.12 -14.82 -1.28
CA ALA A 116 3.34 -16.04 -1.36
C ALA A 116 4.05 -17.22 -0.69
N GLU A 117 5.36 -17.35 -0.90
CA GLU A 117 6.17 -18.44 -0.31
C GLU A 117 6.37 -18.25 1.20
N GLN A 118 6.54 -17.04 1.66
CA GLN A 118 6.73 -16.78 3.10
C GLN A 118 5.58 -17.23 3.97
N GLY A 119 4.35 -17.30 3.43
CA GLY A 119 3.16 -17.73 4.18
C GLY A 119 2.82 -16.85 5.40
N GLY A 120 3.42 -15.68 5.49
CA GLY A 120 3.25 -14.75 6.61
C GLY A 120 1.97 -13.89 6.50
N ASN A 121 1.66 -13.18 7.57
CA ASN A 121 0.53 -12.25 7.62
C ASN A 121 0.95 -10.88 7.04
N LEU A 122 1.18 -10.83 5.73
CA LEU A 122 1.45 -9.63 4.96
C LEU A 122 0.20 -9.23 4.18
N ILE A 123 -0.21 -7.99 4.30
CA ILE A 123 -1.35 -7.41 3.59
C ILE A 123 -0.81 -6.58 2.44
N ILE A 124 -1.24 -6.88 1.21
CA ILE A 124 -0.88 -6.12 0.03
C ILE A 124 -2.13 -5.45 -0.52
N ILE A 125 -2.09 -4.12 -0.58
CA ILE A 125 -3.17 -3.28 -1.10
C ILE A 125 -2.75 -2.77 -2.47
N LEU A 126 -3.43 -3.23 -3.50
CA LEU A 126 -3.30 -2.71 -4.85
C LEU A 126 -4.31 -1.58 -5.06
N ASN A 127 -3.80 -0.36 -5.21
CA ASN A 127 -4.59 0.79 -5.63
C ASN A 127 -4.55 0.89 -7.16
N ASP A 128 -5.61 0.39 -7.79
CA ASP A 128 -5.77 0.39 -9.24
C ASP A 128 -6.81 1.46 -9.65
N ASN A 129 -6.31 2.56 -10.20
CA ASN A 129 -7.12 3.69 -10.66
C ASN A 129 -6.97 3.95 -12.17
N GLU A 130 -6.35 3.02 -12.91
CA GLU A 130 -6.06 3.13 -14.35
C GLU A 130 -5.25 4.39 -14.73
N MET A 131 -4.52 4.97 -13.77
CA MET A 131 -3.71 6.17 -13.99
C MET A 131 -2.23 5.85 -13.86
N SER A 132 -1.55 5.76 -14.98
CA SER A 132 -0.10 5.81 -15.06
C SER A 132 0.37 7.10 -15.75
N ILE A 133 1.64 7.46 -15.61
CA ILE A 133 2.23 8.66 -16.24
C ILE A 133 2.20 8.53 -17.77
N ALA A 134 2.26 7.31 -18.29
CA ALA A 134 2.10 6.97 -19.71
C ALA A 134 1.01 5.91 -19.84
N GLY A 135 0.55 5.64 -21.06
CA GLY A 135 -0.41 4.55 -21.31
C GLY A 135 0.10 3.22 -20.75
N ASP A 136 -0.80 2.43 -20.20
CA ASP A 136 -0.49 1.14 -19.60
C ASP A 136 -0.03 0.13 -20.66
N PHE A 137 1.16 -0.42 -20.50
CA PHE A 137 1.73 -1.41 -21.39
C PHE A 137 2.04 -2.71 -20.63
N GLY A 138 1.64 -3.84 -21.21
CA GLY A 138 1.98 -5.17 -20.72
C GLY A 138 0.77 -6.05 -20.46
N GLY A 139 0.98 -7.37 -20.52
CA GLY A 139 -0.08 -8.38 -20.36
C GLY A 139 -0.77 -8.38 -19.00
N MET A 140 -0.12 -7.80 -17.98
CA MET A 140 -0.68 -7.70 -16.64
C MET A 140 -1.93 -6.81 -16.61
N TYR A 141 -1.93 -5.70 -17.33
CA TYR A 141 -3.08 -4.77 -17.33
C TYR A 141 -4.35 -5.41 -17.90
N GLY A 142 -4.23 -6.30 -18.89
CA GLY A 142 -5.34 -7.11 -19.35
C GLY A 142 -5.90 -8.03 -18.25
N THR A 143 -5.03 -8.56 -17.40
CA THR A 143 -5.44 -9.39 -16.25
C THR A 143 -6.09 -8.53 -15.16
N LEU A 144 -5.54 -7.37 -14.83
CA LEU A 144 -6.14 -6.41 -13.91
C LEU A 144 -7.52 -5.95 -14.39
N ALA A 145 -7.68 -5.62 -15.67
CA ALA A 145 -8.97 -5.25 -16.25
C ALA A 145 -10.01 -6.37 -16.10
N ARG A 146 -9.61 -7.64 -16.29
CA ARG A 146 -10.50 -8.79 -16.05
C ARG A 146 -10.87 -8.94 -14.59
N LEU A 147 -9.91 -8.76 -13.67
CA LEU A 147 -10.17 -8.80 -12.23
C LEU A 147 -11.12 -7.69 -11.81
N ARG A 148 -10.93 -6.47 -12.32
CA ARG A 148 -11.85 -5.34 -12.09
C ARG A 148 -13.25 -5.67 -12.60
N ALA A 149 -13.38 -6.16 -13.84
CA ALA A 149 -14.66 -6.52 -14.41
C ALA A 149 -15.37 -7.62 -13.62
N LEU A 150 -14.63 -8.63 -13.16
CA LEU A 150 -15.16 -9.69 -12.30
C LEU A 150 -15.61 -9.14 -10.94
N GLY A 151 -14.79 -8.30 -10.31
CA GLY A 151 -15.13 -7.62 -9.07
C GLY A 151 -16.38 -6.75 -9.21
N ALA A 152 -16.47 -5.96 -10.29
CA ALA A 152 -17.64 -5.15 -10.59
C ALA A 152 -18.90 -6.02 -10.82
N ALA A 153 -18.78 -7.13 -11.51
CA ALA A 153 -19.90 -8.05 -11.77
C ALA A 153 -20.38 -8.71 -10.48
N LEU A 154 -19.46 -9.15 -9.61
CA LEU A 154 -19.79 -9.72 -8.31
C LEU A 154 -20.43 -8.67 -7.38
N TYR A 155 -19.92 -7.45 -7.44
CA TYR A 155 -20.43 -6.34 -6.64
C TYR A 155 -21.83 -5.90 -7.09
N ASN A 156 -22.05 -5.65 -8.40
CA ASN A 156 -23.35 -5.25 -8.94
C ASN A 156 -24.44 -6.31 -8.67
N ARG A 157 -24.06 -7.54 -8.39
CA ARG A 157 -24.96 -8.59 -7.94
C ARG A 157 -25.39 -8.44 -6.48
N THR A 158 -24.62 -7.69 -5.69
CA THR A 158 -24.82 -7.56 -4.23
C THR A 158 -25.21 -6.13 -3.82
N TYR A 159 -24.74 -5.10 -4.52
CA TYR A 159 -24.97 -3.68 -4.17
C TYR A 159 -24.93 -2.79 -5.42
N SER A 160 -25.85 -1.83 -5.59
CA SER A 160 -25.85 -0.88 -6.70
C SER A 160 -25.21 0.45 -6.28
N THR A 161 -24.35 0.98 -7.10
CA THR A 161 -23.85 2.35 -7.33
C THR A 161 -22.32 2.58 -7.19
N HIS A 162 -21.83 3.47 -8.05
CA HIS A 162 -20.45 3.87 -8.39
C HIS A 162 -19.48 4.12 -7.23
N SER A 163 -18.25 3.59 -7.33
CA SER A 163 -17.00 4.20 -6.83
C SER A 163 -15.76 3.30 -7.04
N ASP A 164 -14.58 3.90 -6.93
CA ASP A 164 -13.25 3.31 -7.14
C ASP A 164 -12.99 2.05 -6.31
N TRP A 165 -12.23 1.11 -6.90
CA TRP A 165 -12.00 -0.20 -6.31
C TRP A 165 -10.64 -0.28 -5.63
N ILE A 166 -10.61 -0.74 -4.39
CA ILE A 166 -9.39 -1.19 -3.73
C ILE A 166 -9.42 -2.71 -3.66
N THR A 167 -8.43 -3.34 -4.28
CA THR A 167 -8.24 -4.79 -4.18
C THR A 167 -7.25 -5.08 -3.08
N VAL A 168 -7.69 -5.79 -2.05
CA VAL A 168 -6.82 -6.32 -1.01
C VAL A 168 -6.48 -7.76 -1.35
N MET A 169 -5.22 -8.05 -1.65
CA MET A 169 -4.71 -9.40 -1.82
C MET A 169 -4.11 -9.87 -0.49
N TRP A 170 -4.69 -10.91 0.09
CA TRP A 170 -4.13 -11.53 1.29
C TRP A 170 -3.25 -12.72 0.92
N SER A 171 -2.11 -12.89 1.60
CA SER A 171 -1.10 -13.92 1.32
C SER A 171 -1.51 -15.37 1.63
N MET A 172 -2.78 -15.65 1.86
CA MET A 172 -3.34 -16.99 2.08
C MET A 172 -4.36 -17.43 1.02
N GLY A 173 -4.22 -16.98 -0.20
CA GLY A 173 -5.05 -17.47 -1.31
C GLY A 173 -6.51 -16.99 -1.29
N LYS A 174 -6.83 -15.95 -0.51
CA LYS A 174 -8.15 -15.31 -0.51
C LYS A 174 -8.06 -13.89 -1.02
N LEU A 175 -8.76 -13.61 -2.12
CA LEU A 175 -9.02 -12.25 -2.58
C LEU A 175 -10.11 -11.66 -1.67
N MET A 176 -9.82 -10.55 -1.03
CA MET A 176 -10.82 -9.77 -0.30
C MET A 176 -10.97 -8.41 -0.99
N TRP A 177 -12.20 -8.10 -1.37
CA TRP A 177 -12.55 -6.84 -1.99
C TRP A 177 -13.14 -5.92 -0.94
N MET A 178 -12.58 -4.74 -0.75
CA MET A 178 -13.23 -3.68 0.02
C MET A 178 -13.63 -2.54 -0.91
N ARG A 179 -14.83 -2.05 -0.72
CA ARG A 179 -15.39 -0.87 -1.36
C ARG A 179 -15.55 0.26 -0.36
N TRP A 180 -15.39 1.45 -0.89
CA TRP A 180 -15.80 2.70 -0.25
C TRP A 180 -16.97 3.32 -0.99
#